data_b268a3d6ad94452a8325ce793411e6ff
#
_entry.id   b268a3d6ad94452a8325ce793411e6ff
#
_cell.length_a   1.000
_cell.length_b   1.000
_cell.length_c   1.000
_cell.angle_alpha   90.00
_cell.angle_beta   90.00
_cell.angle_gamma   90.00
#
_symmetry.space_group_name_H-M   'P 1'
#
loop_
_entity.id
_entity.type
_entity.pdbx_description
1 polymer ?
#
loop_
_entity_poly.entity_id
_entity_poly.type
_entity_poly.pdbx_seq_one_letter_code
_entity_poly.pdbx_strand_id
1 'polypeptide(L)'
;MDLKTKTYTIDVKHVTRVEGHGRIIINTKEGVVQEVKLAITEANRFFESFVKGMQPAEVPWIVSRICGICCVGHQLTATKAVEAALGIQISPQTALLRRLLTESQFLQSHVLHVYFLAVPDYVGVKSVLPLAKSHPEVVKRALKLKKLANDYTALFGGRTLHPMSNTLKGFRKLPNLDDVAALRKRLLEAIPDIEETVKIAQTLKIPPYERETEYVSLKHPDEYALYDGEIYSSDTK
;
A
#
# COMPACT_ATOMS: atom_id res chain seq x y z
N MET A 1 -32.93 13.63 20.48
CA MET A 1 -32.41 14.92 19.96
C MET A 1 -32.78 15.00 18.50
N ASP A 2 -33.68 15.91 18.15
CA ASP A 2 -34.15 16.00 16.77
C ASP A 2 -33.09 16.68 15.90
N LEU A 3 -32.38 15.87 15.07
CA LEU A 3 -31.31 16.33 14.19
C LEU A 3 -31.84 17.00 12.92
N LYS A 4 -33.17 16.91 12.68
CA LYS A 4 -33.81 17.37 11.42
C LYS A 4 -33.94 18.88 11.28
N THR A 5 -33.79 19.64 12.41
CA THR A 5 -34.00 21.09 12.40
C THR A 5 -32.78 21.91 12.78
N LYS A 6 -31.64 21.27 13.04
CA LYS A 6 -30.45 21.96 13.53
C LYS A 6 -29.35 22.15 12.45
N THR A 7 -28.74 23.31 12.49
CA THR A 7 -27.49 23.60 11.80
C THR A 7 -26.33 23.23 12.73
N TYR A 8 -25.44 22.33 12.28
CA TYR A 8 -24.26 21.91 13.03
C TYR A 8 -23.11 21.49 12.13
N THR A 9 -21.92 21.54 12.68
CA THR A 9 -20.71 21.02 12.05
C THR A 9 -20.24 19.77 12.80
N ILE A 10 -20.05 18.67 12.06
CA ILE A 10 -19.33 17.49 12.56
C ILE A 10 -17.89 17.65 12.12
N ASP A 11 -16.98 17.53 13.06
CA ASP A 11 -15.55 17.66 12.82
C ASP A 11 -14.81 16.44 13.38
N VAL A 12 -14.47 15.50 12.49
CA VAL A 12 -13.65 14.35 12.81
C VAL A 12 -12.19 14.74 12.57
N LYS A 13 -11.52 15.19 13.62
CA LYS A 13 -10.14 15.74 13.53
C LYS A 13 -9.10 14.72 13.11
N HIS A 14 -9.29 13.44 13.40
CA HIS A 14 -8.38 12.37 13.08
C HIS A 14 -9.16 11.18 12.48
N VAL A 15 -8.99 10.98 11.19
CA VAL A 15 -9.53 9.79 10.51
C VAL A 15 -8.57 8.62 10.73
N THR A 16 -9.11 7.47 11.14
CA THR A 16 -8.34 6.24 11.32
C THR A 16 -8.48 5.32 10.10
N ARG A 17 -7.63 4.32 10.00
CA ARG A 17 -7.58 3.33 8.89
C ARG A 17 -7.23 3.96 7.54
N VAL A 18 -6.57 5.09 7.56
CA VAL A 18 -5.96 5.73 6.39
C VAL A 18 -4.46 5.83 6.59
N GLU A 19 -3.70 5.84 5.52
CA GLU A 19 -2.29 6.21 5.57
C GLU A 19 -2.18 7.74 5.49
N GLY A 20 -1.38 8.31 6.39
CA GLY A 20 -1.27 9.76 6.56
C GLY A 20 -2.32 10.35 7.51
N HIS A 21 -2.49 11.66 7.49
CA HIS A 21 -3.39 12.38 8.37
C HIS A 21 -4.51 13.06 7.58
N GLY A 22 -5.74 12.73 7.94
CA GLY A 22 -6.94 13.31 7.36
C GLY A 22 -7.93 13.78 8.40
N ARG A 23 -8.74 14.76 8.05
CA ARG A 23 -9.84 15.34 8.82
C ARG A 23 -11.08 15.35 7.96
N ILE A 24 -12.22 14.93 8.51
CA ILE A 24 -13.51 15.03 7.83
C ILE A 24 -14.33 16.13 8.49
N ILE A 25 -14.82 17.06 7.69
CA ILE A 25 -15.69 18.16 8.11
C ILE A 25 -17.02 18.00 7.37
N ILE A 26 -18.12 17.96 8.10
CA ILE A 26 -19.47 17.89 7.54
C ILE A 26 -20.26 19.06 8.07
N ASN A 27 -20.72 19.94 7.19
CA ASN A 27 -21.60 21.04 7.52
C ASN A 27 -23.04 20.70 7.15
N THR A 28 -23.96 20.88 8.10
CA THR A 28 -25.39 20.65 7.89
C THR A 28 -26.18 21.93 8.15
N LYS A 29 -27.29 22.08 7.43
CA LYS A 29 -28.29 23.12 7.67
C LYS A 29 -29.68 22.46 7.65
N GLU A 30 -30.44 22.64 8.75
CA GLU A 30 -31.78 22.07 8.88
C GLU A 30 -31.84 20.55 8.59
N GLY A 31 -30.82 19.81 9.07
CA GLY A 31 -30.70 18.36 8.84
C GLY A 31 -30.21 17.95 7.44
N VAL A 32 -30.00 18.89 6.53
CA VAL A 32 -29.49 18.63 5.18
C VAL A 32 -27.98 18.86 5.14
N VAL A 33 -27.23 17.90 4.62
CA VAL A 33 -25.78 18.05 4.39
C VAL A 33 -25.56 19.10 3.30
N GLN A 34 -24.84 20.16 3.63
CA GLN A 34 -24.48 21.24 2.70
C GLN A 34 -23.10 21.02 2.10
N GLU A 35 -22.18 20.49 2.90
CA GLU A 35 -20.81 20.34 2.48
C GLU A 35 -20.15 19.16 3.23
N VAL A 36 -19.34 18.37 2.50
CA VAL A 36 -18.45 17.35 3.07
C VAL A 36 -17.04 17.61 2.54
N LYS A 37 -16.09 17.78 3.46
CA LYS A 37 -14.68 17.98 3.13
C LYS A 37 -13.84 16.87 3.74
N LEU A 38 -13.00 16.22 2.92
CA LEU A 38 -11.83 15.49 3.39
C LEU A 38 -10.64 16.43 3.31
N ALA A 39 -10.17 16.90 4.46
CA ALA A 39 -9.01 17.79 4.55
C ALA A 39 -7.76 16.97 4.87
N ILE A 40 -6.83 16.95 3.95
CA ILE A 40 -5.50 16.35 4.15
C ILE A 40 -4.66 17.35 4.93
N THR A 41 -4.18 16.94 6.10
CA THR A 41 -3.47 17.81 7.05
C THR A 41 -1.95 17.68 7.00
N GLU A 42 -1.44 16.74 6.21
CA GLU A 42 -0.01 16.61 5.94
C GLU A 42 0.44 17.54 4.81
N ALA A 43 1.72 17.86 4.80
CA ALA A 43 2.34 18.71 3.79
C ALA A 43 2.51 17.94 2.46
N ASN A 44 1.41 17.61 1.79
CA ASN A 44 1.33 16.79 0.57
C ASN A 44 2.18 17.33 -0.59
N ARG A 45 2.47 18.63 -0.64
CA ARG A 45 3.35 19.27 -1.65
C ARG A 45 4.80 19.46 -1.19
N PHE A 46 5.14 19.02 -0.01
CA PHE A 46 6.46 19.23 0.57
C PHE A 46 7.58 18.51 -0.20
N PHE A 47 7.29 17.28 -0.65
CA PHE A 47 8.23 16.50 -1.46
C PHE A 47 8.51 17.12 -2.82
N GLU A 48 7.56 17.84 -3.42
CA GLU A 48 7.79 18.61 -4.64
C GLU A 48 8.89 19.67 -4.46
N SER A 49 8.93 20.28 -3.27
CA SER A 49 9.97 21.26 -2.92
C SER A 49 11.32 20.60 -2.71
N PHE A 50 11.34 19.41 -2.07
CA PHE A 50 12.58 18.68 -1.81
C PHE A 50 13.30 18.22 -3.08
N VAL A 51 12.56 17.79 -4.09
CA VAL A 51 13.17 17.25 -5.31
C VAL A 51 13.71 18.32 -6.26
N LYS A 52 13.37 19.60 -6.04
CA LYS A 52 13.89 20.69 -6.87
C LYS A 52 15.38 20.87 -6.65
N GLY A 53 16.15 20.81 -7.74
CA GLY A 53 17.61 20.96 -7.71
C GLY A 53 18.38 19.72 -7.24
N MET A 54 17.68 18.60 -6.92
CA MET A 54 18.36 17.36 -6.59
C MET A 54 18.93 16.67 -7.83
N GLN A 55 19.95 15.84 -7.62
CA GLN A 55 20.43 14.94 -8.66
C GLN A 55 19.36 13.90 -8.98
N PRO A 56 19.10 13.62 -10.27
CA PRO A 56 18.04 12.68 -10.67
C PRO A 56 18.13 11.32 -9.97
N ALA A 57 19.35 10.82 -9.71
CA ALA A 57 19.57 9.53 -9.04
C ALA A 57 19.14 9.51 -7.56
N GLU A 58 18.97 10.67 -6.93
CA GLU A 58 18.58 10.78 -5.51
C GLU A 58 17.05 10.86 -5.35
N VAL A 59 16.35 11.34 -6.37
CA VAL A 59 14.89 11.57 -6.33
C VAL A 59 14.12 10.31 -5.90
N PRO A 60 14.38 9.08 -6.41
CA PRO A 60 13.66 7.88 -5.99
C PRO A 60 13.78 7.58 -4.49
N TRP A 61 14.89 7.92 -3.88
CA TRP A 61 15.09 7.67 -2.44
C TRP A 61 14.36 8.66 -1.57
N ILE A 62 14.32 9.92 -1.97
CA ILE A 62 13.58 10.94 -1.23
C ILE A 62 12.08 10.66 -1.32
N VAL A 63 11.54 10.43 -2.51
CA VAL A 63 10.10 10.20 -2.67
C VAL A 63 9.62 8.88 -2.05
N SER A 64 10.51 7.91 -1.82
CA SER A 64 10.17 6.73 -1.03
C SER A 64 9.74 7.07 0.40
N ARG A 65 10.12 8.25 0.91
CA ARG A 65 9.77 8.73 2.26
C ARG A 65 8.37 9.33 2.37
N ILE A 66 7.67 9.49 1.25
CA ILE A 66 6.28 9.95 1.24
C ILE A 66 5.40 9.02 2.09
N CYS A 67 5.68 7.71 2.04
CA CYS A 67 4.85 6.72 2.72
C CYS A 67 5.72 5.59 3.29
N GLY A 68 5.46 5.20 4.53
CA GLY A 68 6.16 4.08 5.18
C GLY A 68 5.63 2.70 4.77
N ILE A 69 4.43 2.61 4.20
CA ILE A 69 3.81 1.34 3.78
C ILE A 69 4.04 1.09 2.29
N CYS A 70 3.85 2.11 1.45
CA CYS A 70 3.93 2.01 -0.01
C CYS A 70 5.24 2.60 -0.59
N CYS A 71 6.30 2.63 0.18
CA CYS A 71 7.58 3.22 -0.18
C CYS A 71 8.24 2.62 -1.43
N VAL A 72 8.02 1.32 -1.70
CA VAL A 72 8.51 0.67 -2.93
C VAL A 72 7.81 1.24 -4.15
N GLY A 73 6.48 1.41 -4.09
CA GLY A 73 5.69 2.00 -5.18
C GLY A 73 6.18 3.40 -5.53
N HIS A 74 6.31 4.28 -4.52
CA HIS A 74 6.85 5.64 -4.73
C HIS A 74 8.25 5.61 -5.33
N GLN A 75 9.14 4.77 -4.80
CA GLN A 75 10.50 4.67 -5.30
C GLN A 75 10.56 4.19 -6.75
N LEU A 76 9.86 3.11 -7.08
CA LEU A 76 9.91 2.53 -8.42
C LEU A 76 9.24 3.42 -9.46
N THR A 77 8.13 4.08 -9.11
CA THR A 77 7.49 5.06 -9.99
C THR A 77 8.44 6.22 -10.31
N ALA A 78 9.10 6.78 -9.31
CA ALA A 78 10.09 7.83 -9.52
C ALA A 78 11.31 7.33 -10.30
N THR A 79 11.76 6.10 -10.04
CA THR A 79 12.87 5.47 -10.80
C THR A 79 12.50 5.37 -12.29
N LYS A 80 11.30 4.85 -12.61
CA LYS A 80 10.81 4.75 -14.00
C LYS A 80 10.67 6.12 -14.66
N ALA A 81 10.14 7.11 -13.94
CA ALA A 81 9.99 8.47 -14.46
C ALA A 81 11.34 9.11 -14.79
N VAL A 82 12.34 8.99 -13.91
CA VAL A 82 13.69 9.51 -14.14
C VAL A 82 14.38 8.77 -15.28
N GLU A 83 14.26 7.44 -15.34
CA GLU A 83 14.82 6.64 -16.42
C GLU A 83 14.23 7.01 -17.77
N ALA A 84 12.92 7.20 -17.85
CA ALA A 84 12.24 7.66 -19.06
C ALA A 84 12.74 9.05 -19.50
N ALA A 85 12.84 9.99 -18.55
CA ALA A 85 13.34 11.34 -18.83
C ALA A 85 14.79 11.37 -19.32
N LEU A 86 15.62 10.41 -18.89
CA LEU A 86 17.03 10.31 -19.27
C LEU A 86 17.26 9.32 -20.43
N GLY A 87 16.22 8.70 -20.99
CA GLY A 87 16.34 7.69 -22.06
C GLY A 87 17.04 6.40 -21.63
N ILE A 88 17.05 6.08 -20.35
CA ILE A 88 17.73 4.89 -19.81
C ILE A 88 16.91 3.65 -20.09
N GLN A 89 17.51 2.67 -20.76
CA GLN A 89 16.93 1.34 -20.95
C GLN A 89 17.45 0.38 -19.89
N ILE A 90 16.56 -0.43 -19.32
CA ILE A 90 16.90 -1.44 -18.31
C ILE A 90 16.97 -2.85 -18.92
N SER A 91 17.74 -3.73 -18.28
CA SER A 91 17.78 -5.14 -18.69
C SER A 91 16.51 -5.89 -18.25
N PRO A 92 16.14 -7.01 -18.92
CA PRO A 92 15.06 -7.89 -18.48
C PRO A 92 15.23 -8.38 -17.03
N GLN A 93 16.46 -8.64 -16.60
CA GLN A 93 16.76 -9.02 -15.22
C GLN A 93 16.41 -7.89 -14.23
N THR A 94 16.74 -6.65 -14.56
CA THR A 94 16.38 -5.49 -13.73
C THR A 94 14.86 -5.35 -13.61
N ALA A 95 14.15 -5.49 -14.73
CA ALA A 95 12.68 -5.46 -14.74
C ALA A 95 12.09 -6.56 -13.83
N LEU A 96 12.58 -7.80 -13.97
CA LEU A 96 12.14 -8.93 -13.14
C LEU A 96 12.38 -8.67 -11.64
N LEU A 97 13.55 -8.20 -11.25
CA LEU A 97 13.87 -7.90 -9.85
C LEU A 97 12.99 -6.78 -9.27
N ARG A 98 12.65 -5.77 -10.07
CA ARG A 98 11.73 -4.71 -9.67
C ARG A 98 10.29 -5.21 -9.52
N ARG A 99 9.85 -6.13 -10.39
CA ARG A 99 8.55 -6.79 -10.25
C ARG A 99 8.49 -7.58 -8.94
N LEU A 100 9.50 -8.40 -8.64
CA LEU A 100 9.58 -9.12 -7.37
C LEU A 100 9.58 -8.17 -6.16
N LEU A 101 10.27 -7.03 -6.26
CA LEU A 101 10.23 -6.01 -5.20
C LEU A 101 8.84 -5.39 -5.05
N THR A 102 8.13 -5.13 -6.15
CA THR A 102 6.75 -4.64 -6.15
C THR A 102 5.81 -5.65 -5.47
N GLU A 103 5.87 -6.91 -5.88
CA GLU A 103 5.05 -7.98 -5.30
C GLU A 103 5.29 -8.17 -3.80
N SER A 104 6.55 -8.01 -3.36
CA SER A 104 6.89 -8.07 -1.94
C SER A 104 6.17 -6.98 -1.12
N GLN A 105 6.05 -5.77 -1.67
CA GLN A 105 5.30 -4.68 -1.04
C GLN A 105 3.80 -4.99 -0.98
N PHE A 106 3.22 -5.53 -2.06
CA PHE A 106 1.80 -5.90 -2.07
C PHE A 106 1.51 -6.94 -0.99
N LEU A 107 2.31 -8.00 -0.89
CA LEU A 107 2.17 -9.00 0.15
C LEU A 107 2.30 -8.37 1.55
N GLN A 108 3.30 -7.50 1.75
CA GLN A 108 3.52 -6.80 3.01
C GLN A 108 2.34 -5.92 3.40
N SER A 109 1.79 -5.16 2.44
CA SER A 109 0.68 -4.24 2.63
C SER A 109 -0.64 -4.98 2.86
N HIS A 110 -0.94 -6.00 2.06
CA HIS A 110 -2.17 -6.77 2.20
C HIS A 110 -2.25 -7.51 3.55
N VAL A 111 -1.17 -8.14 3.99
CA VAL A 111 -1.11 -8.78 5.31
C VAL A 111 -1.31 -7.76 6.43
N LEU A 112 -0.67 -6.59 6.32
CA LEU A 112 -0.87 -5.50 7.28
C LEU A 112 -2.33 -5.04 7.29
N HIS A 113 -2.90 -4.78 6.12
CA HIS A 113 -4.26 -4.28 6.00
C HIS A 113 -5.28 -5.29 6.55
N VAL A 114 -5.25 -6.52 6.07
CA VAL A 114 -6.23 -7.54 6.46
C VAL A 114 -6.20 -7.77 7.97
N TYR A 115 -5.04 -8.10 8.53
CA TYR A 115 -4.96 -8.56 9.90
C TYR A 115 -4.92 -7.47 10.96
N PHE A 116 -4.30 -6.32 10.65
CA PHE A 116 -4.04 -5.28 11.64
C PHE A 116 -4.99 -4.09 11.53
N LEU A 117 -5.65 -3.93 10.38
CA LEU A 117 -6.58 -2.83 10.14
C LEU A 117 -8.02 -3.33 9.95
N ALA A 118 -8.28 -4.21 8.98
CA ALA A 118 -9.65 -4.60 8.62
C ALA A 118 -10.28 -5.59 9.62
N VAL A 119 -9.66 -6.74 9.87
CA VAL A 119 -10.22 -7.77 10.77
C VAL A 119 -10.62 -7.23 12.13
N PRO A 120 -9.80 -6.42 12.84
CA PRO A 120 -10.21 -5.85 14.12
C PRO A 120 -11.51 -5.07 14.06
N ASP A 121 -11.72 -4.26 13.02
CA ASP A 121 -12.94 -3.46 12.87
C ASP A 121 -14.17 -4.35 12.61
N TYR A 122 -14.06 -5.36 11.76
CA TYR A 122 -15.16 -6.28 11.43
C TYR A 122 -15.54 -7.22 12.59
N VAL A 123 -14.62 -7.50 13.51
CA VAL A 123 -14.91 -8.30 14.70
C VAL A 123 -15.16 -7.43 15.95
N GLY A 124 -15.19 -6.10 15.80
CA GLY A 124 -15.57 -5.16 16.86
C GLY A 124 -14.52 -4.96 17.95
N VAL A 125 -13.23 -5.13 17.64
CA VAL A 125 -12.13 -4.87 18.58
C VAL A 125 -11.24 -3.72 18.11
N LYS A 126 -10.59 -3.04 19.06
CA LYS A 126 -9.80 -1.83 18.77
C LYS A 126 -8.50 -2.10 18.01
N SER A 127 -7.97 -3.32 18.10
CA SER A 127 -6.71 -3.73 17.44
C SER A 127 -6.62 -5.26 17.37
N VAL A 128 -5.59 -5.78 16.70
CA VAL A 128 -5.32 -7.22 16.64
C VAL A 128 -4.89 -7.82 17.99
N LEU A 129 -4.33 -7.02 18.90
CA LEU A 129 -3.76 -7.52 20.15
C LEU A 129 -4.77 -8.25 21.06
N PRO A 130 -6.01 -7.76 21.28
CA PRO A 130 -7.03 -8.51 22.01
C PRO A 130 -7.33 -9.88 21.42
N LEU A 131 -7.20 -10.06 20.10
CA LEU A 131 -7.41 -11.33 19.42
C LEU A 131 -6.38 -12.40 19.80
N ALA A 132 -5.22 -12.02 20.35
CA ALA A 132 -4.22 -12.97 20.81
C ALA A 132 -4.73 -13.90 21.91
N LYS A 133 -5.74 -13.48 22.68
CA LYS A 133 -6.39 -14.31 23.71
C LYS A 133 -7.52 -15.19 23.16
N SER A 134 -8.34 -14.67 22.27
CA SER A 134 -9.51 -15.34 21.73
C SER A 134 -9.22 -16.17 20.46
N HIS A 135 -8.28 -15.70 19.63
CA HIS A 135 -7.94 -16.29 18.34
C HIS A 135 -6.41 -16.31 18.13
N PRO A 136 -5.64 -17.02 18.99
CA PRO A 136 -4.18 -16.98 18.97
C PRO A 136 -3.59 -17.44 17.62
N GLU A 137 -4.22 -18.38 16.94
CA GLU A 137 -3.74 -18.89 15.64
C GLU A 137 -3.86 -17.84 14.52
N VAL A 138 -4.89 -16.98 14.57
CA VAL A 138 -5.04 -15.85 13.64
C VAL A 138 -3.88 -14.86 13.81
N VAL A 139 -3.55 -14.53 15.07
CA VAL A 139 -2.46 -13.58 15.36
C VAL A 139 -1.09 -14.18 15.00
N LYS A 140 -0.85 -15.46 15.31
CA LYS A 140 0.39 -16.14 14.91
C LYS A 140 0.57 -16.15 13.38
N ARG A 141 -0.50 -16.45 12.64
CA ARG A 141 -0.50 -16.42 11.17
C ARG A 141 -0.21 -15.03 10.66
N ALA A 142 -0.85 -14.00 11.20
CA ALA A 142 -0.62 -12.60 10.85
C ALA A 142 0.87 -12.21 11.00
N LEU A 143 1.47 -12.54 12.13
CA LEU A 143 2.87 -12.24 12.42
C LEU A 143 3.83 -13.04 11.52
N LYS A 144 3.54 -14.32 11.28
CA LYS A 144 4.32 -15.20 10.38
C LYS A 144 4.34 -14.63 8.96
N LEU A 145 3.16 -14.33 8.40
CA LEU A 145 3.02 -13.78 7.06
C LEU A 145 3.65 -12.39 6.94
N LYS A 146 3.46 -11.52 7.95
CA LYS A 146 4.08 -10.19 7.96
C LYS A 146 5.60 -10.28 8.01
N LYS A 147 6.15 -11.18 8.81
CA LYS A 147 7.59 -11.41 8.83
C LYS A 147 8.12 -11.91 7.48
N LEU A 148 7.44 -12.88 6.88
CA LEU A 148 7.82 -13.42 5.56
C LEU A 148 7.82 -12.31 4.50
N ALA A 149 6.79 -11.47 4.46
CA ALA A 149 6.69 -10.36 3.52
C ALA A 149 7.78 -9.30 3.76
N ASN A 150 8.11 -9.02 5.02
CA ASN A 150 9.20 -8.12 5.38
C ASN A 150 10.57 -8.67 4.92
N ASP A 151 10.82 -9.97 5.14
CA ASP A 151 12.06 -10.64 4.70
C ASP A 151 12.17 -10.64 3.17
N TYR A 152 11.03 -10.82 2.48
CA TYR A 152 10.97 -10.73 1.01
C TYR A 152 11.39 -9.32 0.54
N THR A 153 10.80 -8.28 1.08
CA THR A 153 11.18 -6.91 0.71
C THR A 153 12.65 -6.63 1.04
N ALA A 154 13.14 -7.10 2.19
CA ALA A 154 14.52 -6.88 2.60
C ALA A 154 15.53 -7.57 1.66
N LEU A 155 15.21 -8.77 1.16
CA LEU A 155 16.10 -9.52 0.26
C LEU A 155 16.36 -8.77 -1.05
N PHE A 156 15.30 -8.23 -1.69
CA PHE A 156 15.43 -7.50 -2.95
C PHE A 156 15.71 -6.01 -2.77
N GLY A 157 15.13 -5.42 -1.74
CA GLY A 157 15.24 -3.99 -1.47
C GLY A 157 16.45 -3.59 -0.61
N GLY A 158 17.12 -4.57 0.03
CA GLY A 158 18.22 -4.33 0.98
C GLY A 158 17.75 -3.87 2.36
N ARG A 159 16.46 -3.54 2.51
CA ARG A 159 15.77 -3.18 3.76
C ARG A 159 14.29 -3.48 3.62
N THR A 160 13.64 -3.67 4.76
CA THR A 160 12.19 -3.93 4.85
C THR A 160 11.35 -2.73 4.39
N LEU A 161 11.78 -1.53 4.71
CA LEU A 161 11.13 -0.27 4.34
C LEU A 161 12.13 0.68 3.67
N HIS A 162 11.65 1.50 2.75
CA HIS A 162 12.45 2.46 2.01
C HIS A 162 13.67 1.80 1.37
N PRO A 163 13.49 0.97 0.31
CA PRO A 163 14.54 0.17 -0.30
C PRO A 163 15.77 0.98 -0.69
N MET A 164 16.96 0.38 -0.54
CA MET A 164 18.24 1.02 -0.84
C MET A 164 18.99 0.33 -1.97
N SER A 165 18.58 -0.89 -2.35
CA SER A 165 19.25 -1.66 -3.42
C SER A 165 18.86 -1.20 -4.81
N ASN A 166 17.57 -0.81 -5.01
CA ASN A 166 17.11 -0.29 -6.29
C ASN A 166 17.75 1.07 -6.59
N THR A 167 18.24 1.24 -7.81
CA THR A 167 18.84 2.48 -8.33
C THR A 167 18.49 2.66 -9.80
N LEU A 168 18.84 3.79 -10.39
CA LEU A 168 18.74 3.96 -11.85
C LEU A 168 19.54 2.87 -12.56
N LYS A 169 18.97 2.34 -13.64
CA LYS A 169 19.53 1.30 -14.50
C LYS A 169 19.66 -0.09 -13.85
N GLY A 170 19.42 -0.25 -12.54
CA GLY A 170 19.58 -1.57 -11.92
C GLY A 170 19.46 -1.59 -10.40
N PHE A 171 20.34 -2.40 -9.82
CA PHE A 171 20.42 -2.60 -8.37
C PHE A 171 21.88 -2.45 -7.92
N ARG A 172 22.10 -1.85 -6.75
CA ARG A 172 23.41 -1.71 -6.10
C ARG A 172 23.96 -3.06 -5.64
N LYS A 173 23.06 -3.94 -5.21
CA LYS A 173 23.39 -5.28 -4.74
C LYS A 173 22.32 -6.24 -5.24
N LEU A 174 22.77 -7.32 -5.85
CA LEU A 174 21.89 -8.43 -6.23
C LEU A 174 21.70 -9.37 -5.03
N PRO A 175 20.53 -10.00 -4.90
CA PRO A 175 20.31 -11.01 -3.86
C PRO A 175 21.19 -12.24 -4.13
N ASN A 176 21.57 -12.94 -3.06
CA ASN A 176 22.21 -14.24 -3.16
C ASN A 176 21.19 -15.28 -3.65
N LEU A 177 21.58 -16.17 -4.55
CA LEU A 177 20.69 -17.18 -5.14
C LEU A 177 20.20 -18.21 -4.11
N ASP A 178 21.02 -18.57 -3.12
CA ASP A 178 20.62 -19.48 -2.07
C ASP A 178 19.55 -18.84 -1.17
N ASP A 179 19.67 -17.54 -0.87
CA ASP A 179 18.67 -16.78 -0.12
C ASP A 179 17.35 -16.66 -0.92
N VAL A 180 17.44 -16.49 -2.25
CA VAL A 180 16.25 -16.49 -3.13
C VAL A 180 15.57 -17.86 -3.12
N ALA A 181 16.34 -18.95 -3.21
CA ALA A 181 15.81 -20.30 -3.13
C ALA A 181 15.15 -20.59 -1.77
N ALA A 182 15.78 -20.18 -0.67
CA ALA A 182 15.23 -20.29 0.68
C ALA A 182 13.93 -19.48 0.84
N LEU A 183 13.89 -18.26 0.32
CA LEU A 183 12.68 -17.45 0.32
C LEU A 183 11.56 -18.10 -0.49
N ARG A 184 11.87 -18.60 -1.70
CA ARG A 184 10.89 -19.32 -2.54
C ARG A 184 10.26 -20.49 -1.79
N LYS A 185 11.06 -21.30 -1.10
CA LYS A 185 10.56 -22.41 -0.28
C LYS A 185 9.58 -21.91 0.78
N ARG A 186 9.95 -20.88 1.53
CA ARG A 186 9.08 -20.28 2.57
C ARG A 186 7.79 -19.70 2.01
N LEU A 187 7.81 -19.10 0.82
CA LEU A 187 6.59 -18.60 0.15
C LEU A 187 5.66 -19.75 -0.23
N LEU A 188 6.18 -20.86 -0.76
CA LEU A 188 5.38 -22.04 -1.05
C LEU A 188 4.78 -22.66 0.23
N GLU A 189 5.55 -22.72 1.31
CA GLU A 189 5.08 -23.20 2.62
C GLU A 189 4.03 -22.28 3.27
N ALA A 190 3.91 -21.03 2.81
CA ALA A 190 2.93 -20.08 3.31
C ALA A 190 1.58 -20.12 2.56
N ILE A 191 1.47 -20.84 1.44
CA ILE A 191 0.22 -20.94 0.66
C ILE A 191 -0.98 -21.36 1.54
N PRO A 192 -0.90 -22.40 2.39
CA PRO A 192 -2.01 -22.76 3.27
C PRO A 192 -2.42 -21.62 4.22
N ASP A 193 -1.48 -20.82 4.71
CA ASP A 193 -1.79 -19.66 5.56
C ASP A 193 -2.54 -18.57 4.79
N ILE A 194 -2.26 -18.40 3.49
CA ILE A 194 -2.99 -17.47 2.63
C ILE A 194 -4.41 -18.00 2.35
N GLU A 195 -4.57 -19.29 2.09
CA GLU A 195 -5.89 -19.91 1.90
C GLU A 195 -6.78 -19.71 3.13
N GLU A 196 -6.23 -19.93 4.33
CA GLU A 196 -6.93 -19.66 5.58
C GLU A 196 -7.25 -18.16 5.77
N THR A 197 -6.38 -17.27 5.28
CA THR A 197 -6.64 -15.82 5.29
C THR A 197 -7.84 -15.47 4.40
N VAL A 198 -7.93 -16.09 3.22
CA VAL A 198 -9.07 -15.91 2.30
C VAL A 198 -10.36 -16.39 2.94
N LYS A 199 -10.35 -17.55 3.60
CA LYS A 199 -11.52 -18.07 4.33
C LYS A 199 -12.00 -17.09 5.41
N ILE A 200 -11.07 -16.52 6.20
CA ILE A 200 -11.40 -15.49 7.20
C ILE A 200 -12.04 -14.29 6.51
N ALA A 201 -11.43 -13.77 5.44
CA ALA A 201 -11.94 -12.61 4.72
C ALA A 201 -13.37 -12.84 4.19
N GLN A 202 -13.69 -14.04 3.71
CA GLN A 202 -15.02 -14.41 3.24
C GLN A 202 -16.10 -14.42 4.34
N THR A 203 -15.70 -14.54 5.61
CA THR A 203 -16.64 -14.51 6.74
C THR A 203 -16.96 -13.10 7.22
N LEU A 204 -16.21 -12.11 6.78
CA LEU A 204 -16.38 -10.73 7.21
C LEU A 204 -17.65 -10.13 6.61
N LYS A 205 -18.48 -9.51 7.45
CA LYS A 205 -19.69 -8.82 7.03
C LYS A 205 -19.33 -7.42 6.53
N ILE A 206 -18.95 -7.33 5.27
CA ILE A 206 -18.64 -6.05 4.62
C ILE A 206 -19.95 -5.30 4.36
N PRO A 207 -20.12 -4.04 4.86
CA PRO A 207 -21.30 -3.26 4.57
C PRO A 207 -21.45 -3.04 3.05
N PRO A 208 -22.64 -3.22 2.48
CA PRO A 208 -22.87 -2.92 1.08
C PRO A 208 -22.74 -1.41 0.87
N TYR A 209 -21.84 -1.01 0.01
CA TYR A 209 -21.66 0.36 -0.42
C TYR A 209 -21.25 0.37 -1.88
N GLU A 210 -22.02 1.06 -2.69
CA GLU A 210 -21.75 1.25 -4.11
C GLU A 210 -21.92 2.72 -4.46
N ARG A 211 -21.02 3.25 -5.24
CA ARG A 211 -21.07 4.60 -5.76
C ARG A 211 -20.52 4.60 -7.17
N GLU A 212 -21.26 5.18 -8.10
CA GLU A 212 -20.77 5.45 -9.43
C GLU A 212 -19.59 6.43 -9.36
N THR A 213 -18.46 6.04 -9.93
CA THR A 213 -17.24 6.83 -9.97
C THR A 213 -16.36 6.38 -11.14
N GLU A 214 -15.43 7.22 -11.54
CA GLU A 214 -14.36 6.83 -12.46
C GLU A 214 -13.42 5.81 -11.79
N TYR A 215 -13.17 4.70 -12.49
CA TYR A 215 -12.21 3.69 -12.08
C TYR A 215 -10.94 3.82 -12.92
N VAL A 216 -9.81 4.04 -12.26
CA VAL A 216 -8.49 4.14 -12.88
C VAL A 216 -7.62 2.99 -12.43
N SER A 217 -7.00 2.28 -13.38
CA SER A 217 -6.13 1.13 -13.11
C SER A 217 -4.99 1.04 -14.12
N LEU A 218 -4.05 0.13 -13.86
CA LEU A 218 -3.16 -0.35 -14.88
C LEU A 218 -3.81 -1.52 -15.63
N LYS A 219 -3.57 -1.62 -16.93
CA LYS A 219 -4.01 -2.71 -17.79
C LYS A 219 -2.79 -3.30 -18.51
N HIS A 220 -2.68 -4.62 -18.50
CA HIS A 220 -1.67 -5.37 -19.24
C HIS A 220 -2.33 -6.56 -19.92
N PRO A 221 -1.94 -6.95 -21.17
CA PRO A 221 -2.58 -8.04 -21.91
C PRO A 221 -2.33 -9.43 -21.29
N ASP A 222 -1.16 -9.64 -20.69
CA ASP A 222 -0.68 -10.97 -20.32
C ASP A 222 -0.55 -11.20 -18.81
N GLU A 223 -0.74 -10.16 -17.98
CA GLU A 223 -0.56 -10.30 -16.54
C GLU A 223 -1.46 -9.35 -15.73
N TYR A 224 -1.57 -9.61 -14.43
CA TYR A 224 -2.15 -8.67 -13.49
C TYR A 224 -1.18 -7.48 -13.31
N ALA A 225 -1.55 -6.33 -13.87
CA ALA A 225 -0.69 -5.17 -13.99
C ALA A 225 -0.37 -4.52 -12.64
N LEU A 226 0.83 -4.78 -12.11
CA LEU A 226 1.32 -4.18 -10.86
C LEU A 226 2.54 -3.27 -11.07
N TYR A 227 3.49 -3.70 -11.90
CA TYR A 227 4.72 -2.97 -12.17
C TYR A 227 4.71 -2.30 -13.54
N ASP A 228 4.22 -2.99 -14.55
CA ASP A 228 4.05 -2.52 -15.92
C ASP A 228 2.57 -2.53 -16.32
N GLY A 229 2.24 -1.72 -17.32
CA GLY A 229 0.91 -1.60 -17.88
C GLY A 229 0.63 -0.20 -18.39
N GLU A 230 -0.47 -0.08 -19.11
CA GLU A 230 -1.02 1.18 -19.58
C GLU A 230 -2.06 1.69 -18.57
N ILE A 231 -2.11 3.01 -18.38
CA ILE A 231 -3.15 3.61 -17.54
C ILE A 231 -4.48 3.48 -18.28
N TYR A 232 -5.45 2.89 -17.63
CA TYR A 232 -6.82 2.73 -18.12
C TYR A 232 -7.78 3.47 -17.19
N SER A 233 -8.73 4.19 -17.79
CA SER A 233 -9.87 4.80 -17.08
C SER A 233 -11.18 4.22 -17.62
N SER A 234 -12.17 4.00 -16.74
CA SER A 234 -13.51 3.58 -17.12
C SER A 234 -14.24 4.63 -17.98
N ASP A 235 -13.90 5.91 -17.84
CA ASP A 235 -14.57 7.04 -18.45
C ASP A 235 -13.95 7.46 -19.79
N THR A 236 -12.70 7.06 -20.06
CA THR A 236 -12.05 7.24 -21.36
C THR A 236 -12.27 6.00 -22.21
N LYS A 237 -13.14 6.14 -23.23
CA LYS A 237 -13.36 5.13 -24.27
C LYS A 237 -12.40 5.33 -25.42
#